data_1d1d41ea6e98ef9962b9a73f730c5c5d
#
_entry.id   1d1d41ea6e98ef9962b9a73f730c5c5d
#
_cell.length_a   1.000
_cell.length_b   1.000
_cell.length_c   1.000
_cell.angle_alpha   90.00
_cell.angle_beta   90.00
_cell.angle_gamma   90.00
#
_symmetry.space_group_name_H-M   'P 1'
#
loop_
_entity.id
_entity.type
_entity.pdbx_description
1 polymer ?
#
loop_
_entity_poly.entity_id
_entity_poly.type
_entity_poly.pdbx_seq_one_letter_code
_entity_poly.pdbx_strand_id
1 'polypeptide(L)'
;MPYPIYVPAGKRKVNEYLWNEVAPKSMAVCAFMECPYIVIHGLKLAKFLGSEEQEWKETERFLDSIAPMAKEMGITICIENLYDNVGGHLVEGPCCDVRKAAERIDRMNDRYRAEVLGFCFDTGHANIVGLDFENFITSLDNRLKVLHIHDNDGSKDLHQIPFTFAKTRENKSSTDWDSFTRGLRNIKFQGTLSFETAPVLSAFPEEMKQDALEFIARIGRYFGEKV
;
A
#
# COMPACT_ATOMS: atom_id res chain seq x y z
N MET A 1 2.64 -6.09 6.88
CA MET A 1 1.53 -6.69 7.67
C MET A 1 0.23 -6.11 7.16
N PRO A 2 -0.61 -6.91 6.54
CA PRO A 2 -1.89 -6.44 6.04
C PRO A 2 -2.97 -6.69 7.09
N TYR A 3 -3.04 -5.87 8.12
CA TYR A 3 -4.20 -5.91 8.99
C TYR A 3 -4.76 -4.51 9.13
N PRO A 4 -6.00 -4.29 8.68
CA PRO A 4 -6.71 -3.09 9.05
C PRO A 4 -6.78 -3.11 10.58
N ILE A 5 -6.07 -2.19 11.19
CA ILE A 5 -6.21 -1.97 12.62
C ILE A 5 -7.55 -1.26 12.77
N TYR A 6 -8.61 -2.05 12.89
CA TYR A 6 -9.92 -1.51 13.25
C TYR A 6 -9.88 -1.10 14.72
N VAL A 7 -10.35 0.09 15.01
CA VAL A 7 -10.81 0.48 16.36
C VAL A 7 -12.35 0.59 16.34
N PRO A 8 -13.11 -0.51 16.18
CA PRO A 8 -14.51 -0.44 16.54
C PRO A 8 -14.58 -0.38 18.07
N ALA A 9 -15.50 0.40 18.58
CA ALA A 9 -15.87 0.32 19.98
C ALA A 9 -16.01 -1.18 20.36
N GLY A 10 -15.28 -1.64 21.39
CA GLY A 10 -15.29 -3.03 21.85
C GLY A 10 -14.15 -3.93 21.39
N LYS A 11 -13.33 -3.57 20.40
CA LYS A 11 -12.14 -4.36 20.00
C LYS A 11 -10.81 -3.75 20.46
N ARG A 12 -10.81 -2.89 21.44
CA ARG A 12 -9.62 -2.21 21.98
C ARG A 12 -8.49 -3.18 22.33
N LYS A 13 -8.81 -4.31 22.96
CA LYS A 13 -7.81 -5.32 23.34
C LYS A 13 -7.10 -5.94 22.13
N VAL A 14 -7.79 -6.14 21.01
CA VAL A 14 -7.19 -6.66 19.78
C VAL A 14 -6.20 -5.65 19.22
N ASN A 15 -6.56 -4.38 19.20
CA ASN A 15 -5.67 -3.32 18.73
C ASN A 15 -4.46 -3.15 19.66
N GLU A 16 -4.65 -3.17 20.97
CA GLU A 16 -3.55 -3.15 21.94
C GLU A 16 -2.59 -4.33 21.76
N TYR A 17 -3.11 -5.53 21.47
CA TYR A 17 -2.28 -6.68 21.15
C TYR A 17 -1.50 -6.48 19.84
N LEU A 18 -2.15 -5.99 18.78
CA LEU A 18 -1.49 -5.71 17.50
C LEU A 18 -0.38 -4.66 17.66
N TRP A 19 -0.63 -3.62 18.44
CA TRP A 19 0.33 -2.52 18.63
C TRP A 19 1.51 -2.93 19.53
N ASN A 20 1.23 -3.60 20.63
CA ASN A 20 2.23 -3.89 21.65
C ASN A 20 3.01 -5.18 21.39
N GLU A 21 2.43 -6.13 20.67
CA GLU A 21 3.03 -7.45 20.45
C GLU A 21 3.35 -7.73 19.00
N VAL A 22 2.37 -7.56 18.09
CA VAL A 22 2.53 -8.02 16.71
C VAL A 22 3.42 -7.06 15.93
N ALA A 23 3.19 -5.75 16.00
CA ALA A 23 3.98 -4.77 15.25
C ALA A 23 5.47 -4.79 15.65
N PRO A 24 5.84 -4.77 16.96
CA PRO A 24 7.24 -4.88 17.37
C PRO A 24 7.91 -6.18 16.90
N LYS A 25 7.21 -7.32 17.02
CA LYS A 25 7.75 -8.61 16.56
C LYS A 25 7.93 -8.65 15.04
N SER A 26 6.99 -8.08 14.28
CA SER A 26 7.11 -7.98 12.82
C SER A 26 8.29 -7.10 12.42
N MET A 27 8.52 -5.98 13.12
CA MET A 27 9.68 -5.13 12.88
C MET A 27 10.99 -5.83 13.21
N ALA A 28 11.04 -6.60 14.32
CA ALA A 28 12.20 -7.40 14.65
C ALA A 28 12.51 -8.47 13.57
N VAL A 29 11.47 -9.08 12.99
CA VAL A 29 11.63 -10.01 11.84
C VAL A 29 12.14 -9.25 10.62
N CYS A 30 11.61 -8.07 10.30
CA CYS A 30 12.09 -7.25 9.20
C CYS A 30 13.59 -6.91 9.39
N ALA A 31 13.99 -6.49 10.59
CA ALA A 31 15.38 -6.20 10.89
C ALA A 31 16.29 -7.43 10.73
N PHE A 32 15.84 -8.59 11.24
CA PHE A 32 16.58 -9.86 11.10
C PHE A 32 16.72 -10.29 9.64
N MET A 33 15.71 -10.02 8.81
CA MET A 33 15.70 -10.33 7.38
C MET A 33 16.39 -9.25 6.53
N GLU A 34 16.97 -8.23 7.16
CA GLU A 34 17.56 -7.07 6.47
C GLU A 34 16.56 -6.37 5.52
N CYS A 35 15.25 -6.42 5.84
CA CYS A 35 14.19 -5.80 5.07
C CYS A 35 13.97 -4.36 5.57
N PRO A 36 14.29 -3.32 4.77
CA PRO A 36 14.24 -1.95 5.25
C PRO A 36 12.82 -1.37 5.36
N TYR A 37 11.81 -2.08 4.88
CA TYR A 37 10.44 -1.58 4.81
C TYR A 37 9.45 -2.53 5.46
N ILE A 38 8.43 -1.95 6.14
CA ILE A 38 7.26 -2.67 6.62
C ILE A 38 6.00 -1.91 6.20
N VAL A 39 5.07 -2.57 5.54
CA VAL A 39 3.81 -1.94 5.12
C VAL A 39 2.75 -2.11 6.20
N ILE A 40 2.03 -1.03 6.46
CA ILE A 40 0.87 -1.02 7.35
C ILE A 40 -0.32 -0.31 6.71
N HIS A 41 -1.52 -0.76 7.06
CA HIS A 41 -2.73 -0.03 6.74
C HIS A 41 -2.99 1.09 7.75
N GLY A 42 -3.49 2.23 7.28
CA GLY A 42 -4.07 3.24 8.15
C GLY A 42 -5.29 2.71 8.91
N LEU A 43 -5.54 3.26 10.09
CA LEU A 43 -6.71 2.90 10.88
C LEU A 43 -8.00 3.35 10.20
N LYS A 44 -8.96 2.44 10.12
CA LYS A 44 -10.33 2.74 9.71
C LYS A 44 -11.22 2.77 10.96
N LEU A 45 -11.90 3.88 11.19
CA LEU A 45 -13.01 3.96 12.13
C LEU A 45 -14.29 3.48 11.44
N ALA A 46 -15.37 3.30 12.19
CA ALA A 46 -16.61 2.84 11.60
C ALA A 46 -17.05 3.75 10.45
N LYS A 47 -17.50 3.17 9.38
CA LYS A 47 -17.91 3.60 8.03
C LYS A 47 -18.72 4.89 7.94
N PHE A 48 -18.14 6.04 8.28
CA PHE A 48 -18.74 7.34 8.06
C PHE A 48 -17.87 8.17 7.13
N LEU A 49 -18.47 8.74 6.10
CA LEU A 49 -17.84 9.78 5.32
C LEU A 49 -17.48 10.95 6.24
N GLY A 50 -16.24 11.41 6.17
CA GLY A 50 -15.76 12.53 6.98
C GLY A 50 -15.01 12.15 8.26
N SER A 51 -14.74 10.86 8.51
CA SER A 51 -13.93 10.40 9.64
C SER A 51 -12.42 10.44 9.40
N GLU A 52 -11.96 10.87 8.23
CA GLU A 52 -10.56 10.80 7.78
C GLU A 52 -9.56 11.45 8.76
N GLU A 53 -9.88 12.60 9.31
CA GLU A 53 -9.00 13.26 10.29
C GLU A 53 -8.95 12.49 11.63
N GLN A 54 -10.06 11.88 12.02
CA GLN A 54 -10.10 11.07 13.24
C GLN A 54 -9.34 9.75 13.03
N GLU A 55 -9.48 9.13 11.87
CA GLU A 55 -8.73 7.93 11.48
C GLU A 55 -7.24 8.21 11.44
N TRP A 56 -6.85 9.36 10.85
CA TRP A 56 -5.46 9.77 10.87
C TRP A 56 -4.93 9.99 12.28
N LYS A 57 -5.68 10.66 13.15
CA LYS A 57 -5.25 10.89 14.54
C LYS A 57 -4.98 9.58 15.29
N GLU A 58 -5.80 8.56 15.09
CA GLU A 58 -5.56 7.25 15.70
C GLU A 58 -4.40 6.49 15.01
N THR A 59 -4.27 6.63 13.69
CA THR A 59 -3.12 6.11 12.93
C THR A 59 -1.82 6.76 13.44
N GLU A 60 -1.78 8.07 13.60
CA GLU A 60 -0.61 8.80 14.11
C GLU A 60 -0.23 8.35 15.52
N ARG A 61 -1.19 8.13 16.42
CA ARG A 61 -0.92 7.56 17.75
C ARG A 61 -0.26 6.19 17.69
N PHE A 62 -0.72 5.35 16.78
CA PHE A 62 -0.10 4.05 16.56
C PHE A 62 1.31 4.20 16.00
N LEU A 63 1.49 5.03 14.98
CA LEU A 63 2.81 5.30 14.40
C LEU A 63 3.78 5.84 15.45
N ASP A 64 3.35 6.79 16.30
CA ASP A 64 4.17 7.33 17.39
C ASP A 64 4.61 6.25 18.39
N SER A 65 3.82 5.19 18.56
CA SER A 65 4.20 4.08 19.47
C SER A 65 5.29 3.17 18.92
N ILE A 66 5.43 3.08 17.59
CA ILE A 66 6.39 2.18 16.92
C ILE A 66 7.54 2.92 16.21
N ALA A 67 7.40 4.21 15.92
CA ALA A 67 8.41 5.00 15.23
C ALA A 67 9.79 5.04 15.92
N PRO A 68 9.89 5.10 17.28
CA PRO A 68 11.19 5.00 17.95
C PRO A 68 11.92 3.70 17.64
N MET A 69 11.22 2.58 17.65
CA MET A 69 11.77 1.27 17.29
C MET A 69 12.15 1.20 15.82
N ALA A 70 11.31 1.72 14.92
CA ALA A 70 11.60 1.81 13.49
C ALA A 70 12.91 2.56 13.24
N LYS A 71 13.09 3.72 13.89
CA LYS A 71 14.32 4.51 13.83
C LYS A 71 15.54 3.72 14.33
N GLU A 72 15.44 3.05 15.47
CA GLU A 72 16.53 2.25 16.05
C GLU A 72 16.94 1.10 15.13
N MET A 73 15.98 0.45 14.50
CA MET A 73 16.20 -0.68 13.60
C MET A 73 16.52 -0.30 12.15
N GLY A 74 16.47 0.99 11.80
CA GLY A 74 16.67 1.45 10.43
C GLY A 74 15.56 1.00 9.48
N ILE A 75 14.33 0.86 9.97
CA ILE A 75 13.15 0.43 9.21
C ILE A 75 12.27 1.64 8.92
N THR A 76 11.82 1.77 7.68
CA THR A 76 10.79 2.74 7.29
C THR A 76 9.42 2.04 7.27
N ILE A 77 8.48 2.58 8.04
CA ILE A 77 7.08 2.15 8.03
C ILE A 77 6.41 2.78 6.81
N CYS A 78 5.79 1.98 5.95
CA CYS A 78 5.11 2.47 4.76
C CYS A 78 3.60 2.39 4.96
N ILE A 79 2.93 3.55 4.96
CA ILE A 79 1.46 3.61 4.94
C ILE A 79 0.96 3.40 3.51
N GLU A 80 -0.22 2.81 3.38
CA GLU A 80 -0.77 2.38 2.08
C GLU A 80 -2.05 3.13 1.74
N ASN A 81 -2.27 3.46 0.44
CA ASN A 81 -3.55 3.95 -0.04
C ASN A 81 -4.58 2.82 -0.04
N LEU A 82 -5.72 3.05 0.59
CA LEU A 82 -6.78 2.06 0.74
C LEU A 82 -8.08 2.56 0.11
N TYR A 83 -8.94 1.64 -0.29
CA TYR A 83 -10.33 1.94 -0.58
C TYR A 83 -11.22 1.64 0.62
N ASP A 84 -12.45 2.15 0.60
CA ASP A 84 -13.49 1.79 1.56
C ASP A 84 -14.82 1.51 0.85
N ASN A 85 -15.73 0.89 1.57
CA ASN A 85 -17.09 0.63 1.10
C ASN A 85 -18.09 1.23 2.08
N VAL A 86 -18.76 2.28 1.65
CA VAL A 86 -19.79 2.98 2.44
C VAL A 86 -21.16 2.78 1.80
N GLY A 87 -21.99 1.99 2.44
CA GLY A 87 -23.34 1.72 1.94
C GLY A 87 -23.40 1.05 0.57
N GLY A 88 -22.38 0.25 0.20
CA GLY A 88 -22.25 -0.41 -1.11
C GLY A 88 -21.51 0.41 -2.16
N HIS A 89 -21.12 1.64 -1.85
CA HIS A 89 -20.32 2.50 -2.74
C HIS A 89 -18.84 2.39 -2.39
N LEU A 90 -18.02 2.16 -3.40
CA LEU A 90 -16.58 2.21 -3.29
C LEU A 90 -16.13 3.68 -3.25
N VAL A 91 -15.34 4.02 -2.26
CA VAL A 91 -14.87 5.38 -2.00
C VAL A 91 -13.39 5.36 -1.62
N GLU A 92 -12.74 6.50 -1.74
CA GLU A 92 -11.40 6.70 -1.22
C GLU A 92 -11.35 6.37 0.28
N GLY A 93 -10.42 5.51 0.65
CA GLY A 93 -10.12 5.16 2.02
C GLY A 93 -8.93 5.95 2.57
N PRO A 94 -8.33 5.50 3.69
CA PRO A 94 -7.13 6.12 4.24
C PRO A 94 -6.02 6.30 3.20
N CYS A 95 -5.33 7.43 3.27
CA CYS A 95 -4.15 7.78 2.48
C CYS A 95 -4.37 7.94 0.96
N CYS A 96 -5.60 8.14 0.48
CA CYS A 96 -5.88 8.44 -0.93
C CYS A 96 -5.70 9.92 -1.30
N ASP A 97 -5.72 10.85 -0.34
CA ASP A 97 -5.31 12.24 -0.58
C ASP A 97 -3.78 12.32 -0.50
N VAL A 98 -3.13 12.36 -1.66
CA VAL A 98 -1.66 12.34 -1.76
C VAL A 98 -0.99 13.55 -1.10
N ARG A 99 -1.62 14.73 -1.10
CA ARG A 99 -1.07 15.93 -0.47
C ARG A 99 -1.04 15.76 1.04
N LYS A 100 -2.15 15.33 1.62
CA LYS A 100 -2.21 15.02 3.06
C LYS A 100 -1.25 13.90 3.44
N ALA A 101 -1.15 12.85 2.62
CA ALA A 101 -0.22 11.76 2.86
C ALA A 101 1.24 12.25 2.88
N ALA A 102 1.65 13.04 1.89
CA ALA A 102 2.99 13.62 1.83
C ALA A 102 3.29 14.53 3.04
N GLU A 103 2.39 15.45 3.38
CA GLU A 103 2.53 16.35 4.55
C GLU A 103 2.65 15.56 5.86
N ARG A 104 1.89 14.48 6.00
CA ARG A 104 1.89 13.62 7.20
C ARG A 104 3.19 12.84 7.32
N ILE A 105 3.72 12.33 6.20
CA ILE A 105 5.01 11.66 6.15
C ILE A 105 6.13 12.62 6.54
N ASP A 106 6.19 13.79 5.93
CA ASP A 106 7.21 14.80 6.23
C ASP A 106 7.18 15.19 7.70
N ARG A 107 5.99 15.50 8.24
CA ARG A 107 5.84 15.89 9.64
C ARG A 107 6.31 14.79 10.61
N MET A 108 6.06 13.52 10.31
CA MET A 108 6.54 12.41 11.13
C MET A 108 8.07 12.29 11.04
N ASN A 109 8.63 12.34 9.85
CA ASN A 109 10.07 12.24 9.62
C ASN A 109 10.83 13.41 10.28
N ASP A 110 10.30 14.61 10.21
CA ASP A 110 10.84 15.79 10.90
C ASP A 110 10.81 15.63 12.43
N ARG A 111 9.67 15.15 12.98
CA ARG A 111 9.49 14.89 14.42
C ARG A 111 10.55 13.93 14.95
N TYR A 112 10.80 12.85 14.24
CA TYR A 112 11.76 11.82 14.64
C TYR A 112 13.20 12.09 14.14
N ARG A 113 13.40 13.11 13.29
CA ARG A 113 14.68 13.41 12.63
C ARG A 113 15.28 12.15 11.98
N ALA A 114 14.46 11.40 11.30
CA ALA A 114 14.80 10.15 10.62
C ALA A 114 13.67 9.78 9.65
N GLU A 115 13.99 9.03 8.60
CA GLU A 115 13.01 8.48 7.68
C GLU A 115 12.30 7.26 8.32
N VAL A 116 11.36 7.55 9.24
CA VAL A 116 10.58 6.51 9.93
C VAL A 116 9.27 6.17 9.21
N LEU A 117 8.80 7.06 8.33
CA LEU A 117 7.55 6.90 7.58
C LEU A 117 7.79 7.11 6.09
N GLY A 118 7.22 6.26 5.28
CA GLY A 118 7.17 6.32 3.82
C GLY A 118 5.80 5.90 3.31
N PHE A 119 5.71 5.66 2.01
CA PHE A 119 4.47 5.28 1.34
C PHE A 119 4.60 3.96 0.60
N CYS A 120 3.55 3.16 0.65
CA CYS A 120 3.30 2.04 -0.22
C CYS A 120 2.17 2.39 -1.18
N PHE A 121 2.42 2.39 -2.48
CA PHE A 121 1.39 2.61 -3.48
C PHE A 121 0.83 1.27 -3.95
N ASP A 122 -0.45 1.04 -3.65
CA ASP A 122 -1.20 -0.11 -4.11
C ASP A 122 -1.98 0.25 -5.39
N THR A 123 -1.67 -0.47 -6.48
CA THR A 123 -2.24 -0.22 -7.80
C THR A 123 -3.70 -0.64 -7.89
N GLY A 124 -4.07 -1.72 -7.21
CA GLY A 124 -5.43 -2.24 -7.22
C GLY A 124 -6.39 -1.36 -6.43
N HIS A 125 -5.99 -0.94 -5.24
CA HIS A 125 -6.77 0.02 -4.44
C HIS A 125 -6.94 1.35 -5.18
N ALA A 126 -5.87 1.85 -5.80
CA ALA A 126 -5.91 3.07 -6.58
C ALA A 126 -6.86 2.96 -7.80
N ASN A 127 -6.86 1.80 -8.49
CA ASN A 127 -7.76 1.54 -9.62
C ASN A 127 -9.25 1.50 -9.18
N ILE A 128 -9.54 0.89 -8.02
CA ILE A 128 -10.91 0.78 -7.48
C ILE A 128 -11.54 2.17 -7.24
N VAL A 129 -10.76 3.13 -6.78
CA VAL A 129 -11.25 4.48 -6.48
C VAL A 129 -10.93 5.50 -7.55
N GLY A 130 -10.31 5.08 -8.66
CA GLY A 130 -10.05 5.91 -9.82
C GLY A 130 -8.99 6.99 -9.62
N LEU A 131 -7.94 6.73 -8.84
CA LEU A 131 -6.83 7.65 -8.66
C LEU A 131 -6.05 7.84 -9.97
N ASP A 132 -5.59 9.05 -10.20
CA ASP A 132 -4.61 9.36 -11.24
C ASP A 132 -3.22 8.88 -10.79
N PHE A 133 -2.77 7.77 -11.33
CA PHE A 133 -1.52 7.11 -10.92
C PHE A 133 -0.29 7.99 -11.12
N GLU A 134 -0.19 8.64 -12.30
CA GLU A 134 0.96 9.49 -12.61
C GLU A 134 1.04 10.68 -11.66
N ASN A 135 -0.08 11.37 -11.46
CA ASN A 135 -0.12 12.50 -10.55
C ASN A 135 0.14 12.08 -9.10
N PHE A 136 -0.45 10.95 -8.67
CA PHE A 136 -0.29 10.45 -7.30
C PHE A 136 1.16 10.08 -7.00
N ILE A 137 1.76 9.25 -7.87
CA ILE A 137 3.15 8.78 -7.74
C ILE A 137 4.12 9.96 -7.80
N THR A 138 3.94 10.87 -8.79
CA THR A 138 4.79 12.04 -8.94
C THR A 138 4.71 12.97 -7.72
N SER A 139 3.53 13.11 -7.12
CA SER A 139 3.35 13.93 -5.91
C SER A 139 3.96 13.32 -4.65
N LEU A 140 4.05 12.00 -4.56
CA LEU A 140 4.76 11.32 -3.48
C LEU A 140 6.28 11.51 -3.57
N ASP A 141 6.82 11.51 -4.78
CA ASP A 141 8.25 11.62 -5.04
C ASP A 141 9.06 10.59 -4.20
N ASN A 142 10.11 11.02 -3.55
CA ASN A 142 11.00 10.19 -2.73
C ASN A 142 10.34 9.53 -1.51
N ARG A 143 9.11 9.91 -1.17
CA ARG A 143 8.32 9.27 -0.09
C ARG A 143 7.78 7.91 -0.48
N LEU A 144 7.67 7.62 -1.79
CA LEU A 144 7.29 6.31 -2.30
C LEU A 144 8.44 5.32 -2.10
N LYS A 145 8.21 4.26 -1.32
CA LYS A 145 9.22 3.25 -0.97
C LYS A 145 8.86 1.86 -1.46
N VAL A 146 7.58 1.52 -1.41
CA VAL A 146 7.08 0.17 -1.70
C VAL A 146 5.93 0.27 -2.70
N LEU A 147 5.81 -0.75 -3.53
CA LEU A 147 4.71 -0.94 -4.45
C LEU A 147 4.00 -2.25 -4.12
N HIS A 148 2.68 -2.23 -4.09
CA HIS A 148 1.84 -3.42 -4.20
C HIS A 148 1.22 -3.42 -5.59
N ILE A 149 1.75 -4.29 -6.45
CA ILE A 149 1.38 -4.34 -7.86
C ILE A 149 0.46 -5.52 -8.10
N HIS A 150 -0.77 -5.23 -8.41
CA HIS A 150 -1.76 -6.21 -8.85
C HIS A 150 -2.84 -5.54 -9.69
N ASP A 151 -3.62 -6.33 -10.41
CA ASP A 151 -4.70 -5.89 -11.28
C ASP A 151 -6.07 -6.27 -10.73
N ASN A 152 -7.08 -5.51 -11.08
CA ASN A 152 -8.49 -5.78 -10.79
C ASN A 152 -9.43 -5.15 -11.81
N ASP A 153 -10.72 -5.45 -11.69
CA ASP A 153 -11.77 -4.96 -12.59
C ASP A 153 -12.31 -3.57 -12.22
N GLY A 154 -11.66 -2.87 -11.26
CA GLY A 154 -12.12 -1.57 -10.73
C GLY A 154 -13.31 -1.67 -9.78
N SER A 155 -13.77 -2.88 -9.43
CA SER A 155 -14.91 -3.08 -8.51
C SER A 155 -14.60 -3.98 -7.33
N LYS A 156 -13.56 -4.80 -7.42
CA LYS A 156 -13.16 -5.74 -6.36
C LYS A 156 -11.64 -5.82 -6.29
N ASP A 157 -11.15 -6.02 -5.11
CA ASP A 157 -9.74 -6.23 -4.83
C ASP A 157 -9.33 -7.68 -5.15
N LEU A 158 -9.03 -7.92 -6.44
CA LEU A 158 -8.90 -9.28 -7.00
C LEU A 158 -7.47 -9.83 -7.00
N HIS A 159 -6.46 -9.00 -6.76
CA HIS A 159 -5.04 -9.39 -6.74
C HIS A 159 -4.60 -10.22 -7.96
N GLN A 160 -5.04 -9.80 -9.15
CA GLN A 160 -4.70 -10.48 -10.41
C GLN A 160 -3.35 -10.01 -10.97
N ILE A 161 -2.79 -10.81 -11.87
CA ILE A 161 -1.58 -10.43 -12.61
C ILE A 161 -1.86 -9.19 -13.48
N PRO A 162 -0.94 -8.20 -13.53
CA PRO A 162 -1.10 -7.04 -14.43
C PRO A 162 -1.46 -7.44 -15.87
N PHE A 163 -2.30 -6.64 -16.50
CA PHE A 163 -2.87 -6.85 -17.84
C PHE A 163 -3.96 -7.93 -17.94
N THR A 164 -4.45 -8.45 -16.81
CA THR A 164 -5.58 -9.40 -16.81
C THR A 164 -6.86 -8.75 -17.30
N PHE A 165 -7.09 -7.48 -16.94
CA PHE A 165 -8.30 -6.74 -17.32
C PHE A 165 -7.99 -5.75 -18.42
N ALA A 166 -8.38 -6.11 -19.66
CA ALA A 166 -8.21 -5.25 -20.83
C ALA A 166 -9.30 -4.16 -20.90
N LYS A 167 -8.95 -2.98 -21.43
CA LYS A 167 -9.94 -1.97 -21.82
C LYS A 167 -10.82 -2.51 -22.93
N THR A 168 -12.11 -2.65 -22.64
CA THR A 168 -13.14 -2.95 -23.65
C THR A 168 -14.12 -1.80 -23.76
N ARG A 169 -15.06 -1.86 -24.72
CA ARG A 169 -16.17 -0.89 -24.79
C ARG A 169 -17.02 -0.87 -23.51
N GLU A 170 -17.09 -1.99 -22.81
CA GLU A 170 -17.92 -2.20 -21.62
C GLU A 170 -17.13 -2.00 -20.33
N ASN A 171 -15.85 -2.37 -20.33
CA ASN A 171 -14.97 -2.21 -19.18
C ASN A 171 -14.03 -1.02 -19.37
N LYS A 172 -14.38 0.11 -18.75
CA LYS A 172 -13.57 1.33 -18.75
C LYS A 172 -12.57 1.42 -17.62
N SER A 173 -12.62 0.48 -16.67
CA SER A 173 -11.88 0.50 -15.43
C SER A 173 -10.64 -0.39 -15.42
N SER A 174 -10.01 -0.64 -16.57
CA SER A 174 -8.71 -1.30 -16.58
C SER A 174 -7.65 -0.40 -15.95
N THR A 175 -6.75 -1.00 -15.18
CA THR A 175 -5.62 -0.31 -14.57
C THR A 175 -4.77 0.42 -15.62
N ASP A 176 -4.45 1.69 -15.39
CA ASP A 176 -3.65 2.51 -16.32
C ASP A 176 -2.15 2.28 -16.08
N TRP A 177 -1.64 1.19 -16.64
CA TRP A 177 -0.23 0.80 -16.52
C TRP A 177 0.73 1.79 -17.19
N ASP A 178 0.27 2.54 -18.20
CA ASP A 178 1.08 3.59 -18.81
C ASP A 178 1.24 4.79 -17.88
N SER A 179 0.18 5.22 -17.22
CA SER A 179 0.21 6.24 -16.17
C SER A 179 1.10 5.81 -14.99
N PHE A 180 0.98 4.56 -14.55
CA PHE A 180 1.83 3.97 -13.53
C PHE A 180 3.33 4.07 -13.86
N THR A 181 3.72 3.60 -15.03
CA THR A 181 5.13 3.61 -15.44
C THR A 181 5.66 5.03 -15.69
N ARG A 182 4.82 5.96 -16.20
CA ARG A 182 5.21 7.37 -16.32
C ARG A 182 5.46 8.01 -14.96
N GLY A 183 4.57 7.77 -13.98
CA GLY A 183 4.75 8.26 -12.62
C GLY A 183 6.06 7.78 -11.99
N LEU A 184 6.36 6.49 -12.08
CA LEU A 184 7.61 5.92 -11.56
C LEU A 184 8.84 6.51 -12.25
N ARG A 185 8.78 6.69 -13.57
CA ARG A 185 9.86 7.32 -14.33
C ARG A 185 10.09 8.78 -13.92
N ASN A 186 9.01 9.54 -13.71
CA ASN A 186 9.10 10.96 -13.33
C ASN A 186 9.88 11.15 -12.03
N ILE A 187 9.71 10.23 -11.06
CA ILE A 187 10.42 10.26 -9.78
C ILE A 187 11.73 9.46 -9.79
N LYS A 188 12.10 8.84 -10.92
CA LYS A 188 13.27 7.94 -11.04
C LYS A 188 13.27 6.86 -9.95
N PHE A 189 12.15 6.18 -9.81
CA PHE A 189 11.95 5.18 -8.76
C PHE A 189 13.03 4.09 -8.80
N GLN A 190 13.68 3.84 -7.65
CA GLN A 190 14.74 2.84 -7.50
C GLN A 190 14.36 1.71 -6.53
N GLY A 191 13.11 1.68 -6.10
CA GLY A 191 12.62 0.65 -5.17
C GLY A 191 12.29 -0.67 -5.84
N THR A 192 11.73 -1.57 -5.07
CA THR A 192 11.34 -2.91 -5.54
C THR A 192 9.94 -2.88 -6.17
N LEU A 193 9.81 -3.52 -7.34
CA LEU A 193 8.53 -3.82 -7.95
C LEU A 193 7.93 -5.07 -7.27
N SER A 194 7.14 -4.86 -6.24
CA SER A 194 6.57 -5.93 -5.43
C SER A 194 5.18 -6.32 -5.94
N PHE A 195 5.02 -7.58 -6.34
CA PHE A 195 3.76 -8.10 -6.87
C PHE A 195 2.94 -8.79 -5.78
N GLU A 196 1.75 -8.27 -5.51
CA GLU A 196 0.83 -8.83 -4.54
C GLU A 196 -0.20 -9.75 -5.21
N THR A 197 0.28 -10.83 -5.82
CA THR A 197 -0.51 -11.76 -6.65
C THR A 197 -0.61 -13.17 -6.06
N ALA A 198 -0.48 -13.31 -4.74
CA ALA A 198 -0.52 -14.60 -4.06
C ALA A 198 -1.82 -15.41 -4.33
N PRO A 199 -3.02 -14.80 -4.44
CA PRO A 199 -4.24 -15.55 -4.79
C PRO A 199 -4.14 -16.25 -6.14
N VAL A 200 -3.49 -15.62 -7.13
CA VAL A 200 -3.28 -16.23 -8.46
C VAL A 200 -2.36 -17.44 -8.35
N LEU A 201 -1.23 -17.29 -7.67
CA LEU A 201 -0.29 -18.40 -7.47
C LEU A 201 -0.93 -19.56 -6.72
N SER A 202 -1.80 -19.28 -5.76
CA SER A 202 -2.53 -20.31 -5.02
C SER A 202 -3.55 -21.07 -5.86
N ALA A 203 -4.03 -20.46 -6.96
CA ALA A 203 -5.00 -21.08 -7.87
C ALA A 203 -4.33 -22.02 -8.89
N PHE A 204 -3.03 -21.85 -9.18
CA PHE A 204 -2.33 -22.72 -10.10
C PHE A 204 -1.98 -24.08 -9.46
N PRO A 205 -2.05 -25.20 -10.24
CA PRO A 205 -1.46 -26.47 -9.85
C PRO A 205 0.03 -26.30 -9.54
N GLU A 206 0.59 -27.14 -8.68
CA GLU A 206 1.99 -27.02 -8.21
C GLU A 206 2.98 -27.00 -9.39
N GLU A 207 2.74 -27.85 -10.39
CA GLU A 207 3.57 -28.00 -11.59
C GLU A 207 3.63 -26.73 -12.46
N MET A 208 2.63 -25.83 -12.34
CA MET A 208 2.54 -24.58 -13.13
C MET A 208 2.99 -23.34 -12.36
N LYS A 209 3.23 -23.45 -11.06
CA LYS A 209 3.57 -22.27 -10.24
C LYS A 209 4.88 -21.61 -10.68
N GLN A 210 5.86 -22.41 -11.07
CA GLN A 210 7.13 -21.88 -11.56
C GLN A 210 6.93 -21.05 -12.83
N ASP A 211 6.17 -21.55 -13.81
CA ASP A 211 5.87 -20.82 -15.05
C ASP A 211 5.10 -19.51 -14.76
N ALA A 212 4.16 -19.54 -13.80
CA ALA A 212 3.44 -18.35 -13.38
C ALA A 212 4.36 -17.30 -12.73
N LEU A 213 5.28 -17.73 -11.86
CA LEU A 213 6.30 -16.85 -11.25
C LEU A 213 7.23 -16.25 -12.31
N GLU A 214 7.68 -17.03 -13.28
CA GLU A 214 8.52 -16.56 -14.39
C GLU A 214 7.78 -15.54 -15.25
N PHE A 215 6.48 -15.73 -15.47
CA PHE A 215 5.65 -14.78 -16.20
C PHE A 215 5.48 -13.46 -15.43
N ILE A 216 5.21 -13.52 -14.11
CA ILE A 216 5.13 -12.34 -13.26
C ILE A 216 6.48 -11.60 -13.26
N ALA A 217 7.59 -12.31 -13.13
CA ALA A 217 8.92 -11.72 -13.18
C ALA A 217 9.22 -11.06 -14.55
N ARG A 218 8.69 -11.60 -15.65
CA ARG A 218 8.78 -10.99 -16.98
C ARG A 218 8.00 -9.66 -17.04
N ILE A 219 6.82 -9.60 -16.45
CA ILE A 219 6.05 -8.35 -16.32
C ILE A 219 6.85 -7.33 -15.50
N GLY A 220 7.48 -7.76 -14.41
CA GLY A 220 8.35 -6.89 -13.62
C GLY A 220 9.50 -6.30 -14.43
N ARG A 221 10.18 -7.10 -15.23
CA ARG A 221 11.23 -6.62 -16.15
C ARG A 221 10.68 -5.62 -17.17
N TYR A 222 9.53 -5.92 -17.78
CA TYR A 222 8.86 -5.00 -18.70
C TYR A 222 8.55 -3.64 -18.07
N PHE A 223 8.09 -3.59 -16.82
CA PHE A 223 7.91 -2.33 -16.10
C PHE A 223 9.27 -1.66 -15.83
N GLY A 224 10.28 -2.41 -15.36
CA GLY A 224 11.61 -1.88 -15.09
C GLY A 224 12.29 -1.23 -16.30
N GLU A 225 12.05 -1.75 -17.51
CA GLU A 225 12.56 -1.17 -18.76
C GLU A 225 11.88 0.17 -19.11
N LYS A 226 10.74 0.49 -18.49
CA LYS A 226 9.95 1.70 -18.72
C LYS A 226 10.15 2.78 -17.67
N VAL A 227 10.77 2.46 -16.55
CA VAL A 227 11.08 3.32 -15.40
C VAL A 227 12.54 3.84 -15.45
#